data_6c0e6d49b8ce28375684bab1819a6629
#
_entry.id   6c0e6d49b8ce28375684bab1819a6629
#
_cell.length_a   1.000
_cell.length_b   1.000
_cell.length_c   1.000
_cell.angle_alpha   90.00
_cell.angle_beta   90.00
_cell.angle_gamma   90.00
#
_symmetry.space_group_name_H-M   'P 1'
#
loop_
_entity.id
_entity.type
_entity.pdbx_description
1 polymer ?
#
loop_
_entity_poly.entity_id
_entity_poly.type
_entity_poly.pdbx_seq_one_letter_code
_entity_poly.pdbx_strand_id
1 'polypeptide(L)'
;MKKFLLAILFLLPFFAKAQSSEFHYKTEDRYLYYGNVAVVDTSFTTLDLYKSAKLFLTKLALPSTKITTDDKTSGLIIASVEEPATFKTQTGLTDEKMTLKYNVKLELKKGRYRYTFDNIVLNYEDKNRNVEYALYDVDKGKGGGLLGIGRRKRVLTAMDDLFLKKIEVLKNTMSKKSDEF
;
A
#
# COMPACT_ATOMS: atom_id res chain seq x y z
N MET A 1 -16.15 -32.68 -43.23
CA MET A 1 -14.94 -32.10 -42.55
C MET A 1 -14.98 -30.59 -42.32
N LYS A 2 -15.96 -29.80 -42.83
CA LYS A 2 -16.05 -28.33 -42.60
C LYS A 2 -16.70 -27.91 -41.30
N LYS A 3 -17.35 -28.80 -40.54
CA LYS A 3 -18.04 -28.47 -39.27
C LYS A 3 -17.15 -28.55 -38.03
N PHE A 4 -15.96 -29.14 -38.12
CA PHE A 4 -15.03 -29.24 -36.97
C PHE A 4 -14.14 -28.01 -36.80
N LEU A 5 -13.97 -27.21 -37.86
CA LEU A 5 -13.11 -26.03 -37.82
C LEU A 5 -13.77 -24.84 -37.08
N LEU A 6 -15.12 -24.84 -37.03
CA LEU A 6 -15.85 -23.72 -36.35
C LEU A 6 -15.86 -23.84 -34.83
N ALA A 7 -15.70 -25.07 -34.30
CA ALA A 7 -15.68 -25.29 -32.85
C ALA A 7 -14.38 -24.84 -32.18
N ILE A 8 -13.27 -24.80 -32.91
CA ILE A 8 -11.95 -24.39 -32.37
C ILE A 8 -11.86 -22.87 -32.26
N LEU A 9 -12.60 -22.12 -33.10
CA LEU A 9 -12.59 -20.64 -33.06
C LEU A 9 -13.33 -20.07 -31.85
N PHE A 10 -14.21 -20.83 -31.21
CA PHE A 10 -14.97 -20.37 -30.01
C PHE A 10 -14.24 -20.62 -28.69
N LEU A 11 -13.15 -21.39 -28.69
CA LEU A 11 -12.37 -21.67 -27.46
C LEU A 11 -11.20 -20.71 -27.22
N LEU A 12 -10.91 -19.81 -28.14
CA LEU A 12 -9.80 -18.84 -28.04
C LEU A 12 -10.00 -17.66 -27.09
N PRO A 13 -11.21 -17.22 -26.68
CA PRO A 13 -11.33 -16.06 -25.77
C PRO A 13 -11.11 -16.39 -24.29
N PHE A 14 -10.95 -17.65 -23.89
CA PHE A 14 -10.81 -18.00 -22.46
C PHE A 14 -9.38 -17.97 -21.92
N PHE A 15 -8.40 -17.69 -22.75
CA PHE A 15 -7.02 -17.47 -22.30
C PHE A 15 -6.65 -15.98 -22.22
N ALA A 16 -7.59 -15.09 -21.86
CA ALA A 16 -7.21 -13.83 -21.28
C ALA A 16 -6.54 -14.15 -19.93
N LYS A 17 -5.22 -14.41 -19.96
CA LYS A 17 -4.39 -14.37 -18.77
C LYS A 17 -4.63 -13.00 -18.17
N ALA A 18 -5.36 -12.96 -17.03
CA ALA A 18 -5.27 -11.83 -16.15
C ALA A 18 -3.76 -11.63 -15.93
N GLN A 19 -3.20 -10.56 -16.49
CA GLN A 19 -1.85 -10.15 -16.18
C GLN A 19 -1.87 -9.87 -14.67
N SER A 20 -1.39 -10.83 -13.88
CA SER A 20 -1.10 -10.57 -12.50
C SER A 20 -0.14 -9.40 -12.51
N SER A 21 -0.55 -8.25 -11.97
CA SER A 21 0.33 -7.12 -11.83
C SER A 21 1.56 -7.62 -11.07
N GLU A 22 2.76 -7.30 -11.55
CA GLU A 22 4.02 -7.64 -10.90
C GLU A 22 4.06 -7.14 -9.44
N PHE A 23 3.15 -6.23 -9.09
CA PHE A 23 3.06 -5.56 -7.80
C PHE A 23 1.65 -5.73 -7.19
N HIS A 24 1.57 -5.60 -5.85
CA HIS A 24 0.35 -5.81 -5.07
C HIS A 24 -0.51 -4.55 -4.90
N TYR A 25 -0.05 -3.40 -5.38
CA TYR A 25 -0.86 -2.19 -5.35
C TYR A 25 -1.96 -2.20 -6.43
N LYS A 26 -2.96 -1.37 -6.20
CA LYS A 26 -4.05 -1.10 -7.14
C LYS A 26 -3.90 0.31 -7.68
N THR A 27 -4.40 0.54 -8.89
CA THR A 27 -4.45 1.88 -9.50
C THR A 27 -5.88 2.23 -9.85
N GLU A 28 -6.34 3.40 -9.45
CA GLU A 28 -7.66 3.93 -9.74
C GLU A 28 -7.54 5.46 -9.93
N ASP A 29 -8.11 6.00 -10.99
CA ASP A 29 -8.18 7.46 -11.27
C ASP A 29 -6.89 8.26 -10.99
N ARG A 30 -5.75 7.77 -11.44
CA ARG A 30 -4.40 8.34 -11.20
C ARG A 30 -3.88 8.22 -9.76
N TYR A 31 -4.50 7.40 -8.94
CA TYR A 31 -4.00 7.06 -7.61
C TYR A 31 -3.46 5.64 -7.58
N LEU A 32 -2.40 5.47 -6.80
CA LEU A 32 -1.86 4.16 -6.47
C LEU A 32 -2.09 3.94 -4.98
N TYR A 33 -2.64 2.78 -4.64
CA TYR A 33 -2.96 2.46 -3.26
C TYR A 33 -2.81 0.97 -2.96
N TYR A 34 -2.55 0.67 -1.69
CA TYR A 34 -2.68 -0.69 -1.14
C TYR A 34 -3.92 -0.73 -0.28
N GLY A 35 -4.85 -1.61 -0.59
CA GLY A 35 -6.09 -1.68 0.18
C GLY A 35 -6.87 -2.95 -0.02
N ASN A 36 -7.53 -3.39 1.07
CA ASN A 36 -8.41 -4.55 1.05
C ASN A 36 -9.39 -4.51 2.23
N VAL A 37 -10.36 -5.43 2.20
CA VAL A 37 -11.23 -5.74 3.32
C VAL A 37 -10.71 -7.02 3.98
N ALA A 38 -10.48 -6.96 5.28
CA ALA A 38 -10.12 -8.11 6.09
C ALA A 38 -11.28 -8.49 7.00
N VAL A 39 -11.57 -9.79 7.08
CA VAL A 39 -12.55 -10.37 8.00
C VAL A 39 -11.77 -10.91 9.19
N VAL A 40 -12.27 -10.65 10.38
CA VAL A 40 -11.79 -11.21 11.64
C VAL A 40 -12.92 -11.98 12.30
N ASP A 41 -12.68 -12.57 13.45
CA ASP A 41 -13.72 -13.26 14.21
C ASP A 41 -14.91 -12.32 14.50
N THR A 42 -16.12 -12.82 14.33
CA THR A 42 -17.37 -12.06 14.55
C THR A 42 -17.57 -11.63 16.01
N SER A 43 -16.80 -12.18 16.94
CA SER A 43 -16.75 -11.74 18.35
C SER A 43 -16.07 -10.38 18.53
N PHE A 44 -15.31 -9.90 17.52
CA PHE A 44 -14.70 -8.56 17.57
C PHE A 44 -15.77 -7.50 17.35
N THR A 45 -15.94 -6.65 18.33
CA THR A 45 -16.77 -5.45 18.21
C THR A 45 -16.03 -4.36 17.42
N THR A 46 -16.75 -3.35 16.98
CA THR A 46 -16.11 -2.17 16.38
C THR A 46 -15.15 -1.48 17.35
N LEU A 47 -15.46 -1.53 18.66
CA LEU A 47 -14.59 -0.94 19.70
C LEU A 47 -13.29 -1.72 19.86
N ASP A 48 -13.33 -3.06 19.82
CA ASP A 48 -12.12 -3.89 19.88
C ASP A 48 -11.21 -3.58 18.69
N LEU A 49 -11.78 -3.54 17.50
CA LEU A 49 -11.06 -3.18 16.29
C LEU A 49 -10.51 -1.74 16.34
N TYR A 50 -11.26 -0.81 16.94
CA TYR A 50 -10.79 0.56 17.13
C TYR A 50 -9.56 0.64 18.04
N LYS A 51 -9.56 -0.09 19.16
CA LYS A 51 -8.40 -0.18 20.07
C LYS A 51 -7.19 -0.78 19.34
N SER A 52 -7.38 -1.89 18.60
CA SER A 52 -6.32 -2.54 17.84
C SER A 52 -5.78 -1.64 16.71
N ALA A 53 -6.65 -0.86 16.05
CA ALA A 53 -6.26 0.11 15.04
C ALA A 53 -5.39 1.24 15.64
N LYS A 54 -5.75 1.76 16.81
CA LYS A 54 -4.92 2.75 17.53
C LYS A 54 -3.56 2.15 17.91
N LEU A 55 -3.53 0.92 18.39
CA LEU A 55 -2.28 0.21 18.70
C LEU A 55 -1.41 0.02 17.43
N PHE A 56 -2.01 -0.33 16.30
CA PHE A 56 -1.30 -0.41 15.04
C PHE A 56 -0.66 0.94 14.65
N LEU A 57 -1.43 2.02 14.72
CA LEU A 57 -0.91 3.37 14.43
C LEU A 57 0.21 3.78 15.38
N THR A 58 0.13 3.38 16.66
CA THR A 58 1.23 3.61 17.62
C THR A 58 2.48 2.82 17.26
N LYS A 59 2.34 1.59 16.73
CA LYS A 59 3.47 0.79 16.23
C LYS A 59 4.08 1.35 14.94
N LEU A 60 3.29 2.02 14.13
CA LEU A 60 3.80 2.82 13.01
C LEU A 60 4.48 4.11 13.48
N ALA A 61 4.32 4.47 14.78
CA ALA A 61 4.75 5.73 15.34
C ALA A 61 6.26 5.92 15.22
N LEU A 62 6.60 6.38 14.08
CA LEU A 62 7.76 7.17 13.80
C LEU A 62 7.41 8.62 14.16
N PRO A 63 8.38 9.50 14.38
CA PRO A 63 8.15 10.82 14.98
C PRO A 63 7.12 11.70 14.27
N SER A 64 6.56 11.27 13.15
CA SER A 64 5.69 12.07 12.29
C SER A 64 4.37 11.40 11.90
N THR A 65 3.84 10.45 12.68
CA THR A 65 2.46 9.95 12.47
C THR A 65 1.47 10.92 13.10
N LYS A 66 0.61 11.53 12.28
CA LYS A 66 -0.44 12.45 12.72
C LYS A 66 -1.82 11.88 12.41
N ILE A 67 -2.63 11.62 13.43
CA ILE A 67 -4.04 11.26 13.22
C ILE A 67 -4.79 12.53 12.81
N THR A 68 -5.42 12.48 11.63
CA THR A 68 -6.18 13.59 11.04
C THR A 68 -7.69 13.41 11.21
N THR A 69 -8.15 12.16 11.31
CA THR A 69 -9.55 11.84 11.62
C THR A 69 -9.57 10.71 12.65
N ASP A 70 -10.36 10.89 13.69
CA ASP A 70 -10.51 9.94 14.80
C ASP A 70 -11.98 9.89 15.22
N ASP A 71 -12.80 9.19 14.42
CA ASP A 71 -14.22 9.03 14.70
C ASP A 71 -14.53 7.60 15.17
N LYS A 72 -14.55 7.45 16.47
CA LYS A 72 -14.89 6.19 17.13
C LYS A 72 -16.32 5.74 16.83
N THR A 73 -17.24 6.66 16.61
CA THR A 73 -18.67 6.35 16.41
C THR A 73 -18.91 5.72 15.04
N SER A 74 -18.34 6.31 14.00
CA SER A 74 -18.41 5.74 12.64
C SER A 74 -17.39 4.62 12.41
N GLY A 75 -16.42 4.44 13.31
CA GLY A 75 -15.32 3.50 13.16
C GLY A 75 -14.31 3.92 12.09
N LEU A 76 -14.12 5.23 11.90
CA LEU A 76 -13.19 5.78 10.91
C LEU A 76 -11.97 6.39 11.59
N ILE A 77 -10.78 5.93 11.17
CA ILE A 77 -9.50 6.53 11.56
C ILE A 77 -8.71 6.85 10.29
N ILE A 78 -8.19 8.07 10.20
CA ILE A 78 -7.26 8.47 9.13
C ILE A 78 -6.02 9.05 9.80
N ALA A 79 -4.85 8.58 9.37
CA ALA A 79 -3.58 9.09 9.82
C ALA A 79 -2.69 9.43 8.61
N SER A 80 -1.98 10.53 8.69
CA SER A 80 -0.90 10.88 7.78
C SER A 80 0.42 10.45 8.40
N VAL A 81 1.25 9.77 7.64
CA VAL A 81 2.53 9.20 8.06
C VAL A 81 3.64 9.77 7.20
N GLU A 82 4.74 10.15 7.86
CA GLU A 82 5.97 10.53 7.19
C GLU A 82 7.12 9.72 7.81
N GLU A 83 7.87 8.99 6.98
CA GLU A 83 8.94 8.13 7.47
C GLU A 83 10.15 8.12 6.52
N PRO A 84 11.36 7.88 7.05
CA PRO A 84 12.50 7.64 6.19
C PRO A 84 12.34 6.32 5.45
N ALA A 85 12.68 6.32 4.17
CA ALA A 85 12.75 5.13 3.34
C ALA A 85 14.13 5.05 2.70
N THR A 86 14.67 3.83 2.60
CA THR A 86 16.00 3.58 2.07
C THR A 86 15.91 2.59 0.92
N PHE A 87 16.51 2.93 -0.20
CA PHE A 87 16.56 2.10 -1.40
C PHE A 87 17.99 1.82 -1.80
N LYS A 88 18.25 0.61 -2.25
CA LYS A 88 19.58 0.27 -2.79
C LYS A 88 19.79 0.89 -4.16
N THR A 89 20.96 1.48 -4.37
CA THR A 89 21.40 1.96 -5.68
C THR A 89 21.56 0.80 -6.68
N GLN A 90 21.80 1.13 -7.95
CA GLN A 90 22.00 0.11 -8.99
C GLN A 90 23.19 -0.81 -8.72
N THR A 91 24.22 -0.29 -8.11
CA THR A 91 25.42 -1.05 -7.75
C THR A 91 25.25 -1.87 -6.49
N GLY A 92 24.19 -1.63 -5.69
CA GLY A 92 23.96 -2.23 -4.38
C GLY A 92 24.93 -1.78 -3.29
N LEU A 93 25.90 -0.91 -3.62
CA LEU A 93 26.98 -0.46 -2.73
C LEU A 93 26.58 0.70 -1.83
N THR A 94 25.59 1.49 -2.25
CA THR A 94 25.14 2.65 -1.48
C THR A 94 23.63 2.61 -1.32
N ASP A 95 23.13 3.22 -0.25
CA ASP A 95 21.72 3.39 0.02
C ASP A 95 21.30 4.81 -0.34
N GLU A 96 20.20 4.93 -1.08
CA GLU A 96 19.53 6.20 -1.32
C GLU A 96 18.50 6.45 -0.23
N LYS A 97 18.61 7.58 0.44
CA LYS A 97 17.66 8.01 1.48
C LYS A 97 16.57 8.86 0.84
N MET A 98 15.35 8.57 1.18
CA MET A 98 14.16 9.33 0.78
C MET A 98 13.24 9.49 1.98
N THR A 99 12.33 10.43 1.92
CA THR A 99 11.21 10.51 2.86
C THR A 99 9.96 10.03 2.15
N LEU A 100 9.27 9.07 2.76
CA LEU A 100 8.02 8.52 2.29
C LEU A 100 6.87 9.16 3.06
N LYS A 101 5.90 9.73 2.34
CA LYS A 101 4.64 10.24 2.90
C LYS A 101 3.48 9.43 2.37
N TYR A 102 2.52 9.11 3.22
CA TYR A 102 1.29 8.42 2.83
C TYR A 102 0.20 8.59 3.87
N ASN A 103 -1.04 8.28 3.49
CA ASN A 103 -2.15 8.19 4.43
C ASN A 103 -2.46 6.73 4.73
N VAL A 104 -2.92 6.50 5.95
CA VAL A 104 -3.53 5.24 6.40
C VAL A 104 -4.97 5.52 6.74
N LYS A 105 -5.90 4.88 6.05
CA LYS A 105 -7.32 4.93 6.33
C LYS A 105 -7.79 3.57 6.84
N LEU A 106 -8.46 3.55 7.98
CA LEU A 106 -9.06 2.36 8.59
C LEU A 106 -10.56 2.60 8.80
N GLU A 107 -11.38 1.74 8.19
CA GLU A 107 -12.84 1.74 8.32
C GLU A 107 -13.26 0.46 9.02
N LEU A 108 -13.78 0.59 10.24
CA LEU A 108 -14.01 -0.51 11.17
C LEU A 108 -15.50 -0.82 11.28
N LYS A 109 -15.85 -2.10 11.18
CA LYS A 109 -17.20 -2.63 11.40
C LYS A 109 -17.09 -3.94 12.18
N LYS A 110 -18.14 -4.32 12.89
CA LYS A 110 -18.16 -5.60 13.63
C LYS A 110 -17.66 -6.75 12.74
N GLY A 111 -16.66 -7.49 13.21
CA GLY A 111 -16.10 -8.67 12.54
C GLY A 111 -15.30 -8.40 11.25
N ARG A 112 -15.08 -7.16 10.86
CA ARG A 112 -14.31 -6.82 9.65
C ARG A 112 -13.78 -5.39 9.67
N TYR A 113 -12.73 -5.15 8.90
CA TYR A 113 -12.23 -3.79 8.66
C TYR A 113 -11.75 -3.65 7.22
N ARG A 114 -11.80 -2.42 6.71
CA ARG A 114 -11.14 -2.04 5.46
C ARG A 114 -9.92 -1.20 5.82
N TYR A 115 -8.83 -1.45 5.14
CA TYR A 115 -7.65 -0.62 5.22
C TYR A 115 -7.27 -0.09 3.84
N THR A 116 -6.73 1.11 3.81
CA THR A 116 -6.17 1.73 2.60
C THR A 116 -4.92 2.51 2.98
N PHE A 117 -3.83 2.28 2.25
CA PHE A 117 -2.66 3.12 2.24
C PHE A 117 -2.65 3.86 0.90
N ASP A 118 -2.83 5.16 0.92
CA ASP A 118 -2.96 5.99 -0.27
C ASP A 118 -2.14 7.28 -0.17
N ASN A 119 -2.25 8.13 -1.20
CA ASN A 119 -1.51 9.39 -1.31
C ASN A 119 0.00 9.18 -1.08
N ILE A 120 0.54 8.14 -1.70
CA ILE A 120 1.92 7.71 -1.49
C ILE A 120 2.84 8.60 -2.32
N VAL A 121 3.71 9.32 -1.62
CA VAL A 121 4.62 10.30 -2.18
C VAL A 121 6.04 10.06 -1.67
N LEU A 122 6.99 10.10 -2.59
CA LEU A 122 8.41 9.98 -2.32
C LEU A 122 9.07 11.34 -2.43
N ASN A 123 9.70 11.80 -1.35
CA ASN A 123 10.50 13.01 -1.34
C ASN A 123 11.98 12.60 -1.40
N TYR A 124 12.62 13.02 -2.47
CA TYR A 124 14.05 12.85 -2.68
C TYR A 124 14.78 14.17 -2.43
N GLU A 125 15.73 14.12 -1.50
CA GLU A 125 16.59 15.26 -1.19
C GLU A 125 17.92 15.09 -1.94
N ASP A 126 18.06 15.77 -3.07
CA ASP A 126 19.34 15.92 -3.76
C ASP A 126 20.00 17.23 -3.31
N LYS A 127 21.33 17.28 -3.32
CA LYS A 127 22.20 18.34 -2.77
C LYS A 127 21.72 19.79 -2.95
N ASN A 128 20.80 20.03 -3.89
CA ASN A 128 20.26 21.37 -4.19
C ASN A 128 18.75 21.39 -4.53
N ARG A 129 18.02 20.27 -4.43
CA ARG A 129 16.60 20.20 -4.83
C ARG A 129 15.85 19.18 -4.01
N ASN A 130 14.73 19.59 -3.43
CA ASN A 130 13.72 18.67 -2.93
C ASN A 130 12.77 18.35 -4.09
N VAL A 131 12.71 17.09 -4.48
CA VAL A 131 11.83 16.64 -5.56
C VAL A 131 10.83 15.64 -4.99
N GLU A 132 9.58 15.94 -5.21
CA GLU A 132 8.45 15.14 -4.75
C GLU A 132 7.89 14.32 -5.92
N TYR A 133 7.73 13.02 -5.73
CA TYR A 133 7.16 12.10 -6.72
C TYR A 133 5.98 11.34 -6.15
N ALA A 134 4.81 11.53 -6.72
CA ALA A 134 3.71 10.60 -6.47
C ALA A 134 4.08 9.20 -6.97
N LEU A 135 3.85 8.16 -6.16
CA LEU A 135 4.21 6.79 -6.56
C LEU A 135 3.49 6.35 -7.84
N TYR A 136 2.29 6.88 -8.09
CA TYR A 136 1.59 6.68 -9.36
C TYR A 136 2.39 7.21 -10.57
N ASP A 137 2.98 8.40 -10.46
CA ASP A 137 3.78 8.98 -11.55
C ASP A 137 5.08 8.20 -11.75
N VAL A 138 5.68 7.69 -10.68
CA VAL A 138 6.79 6.73 -10.74
C VAL A 138 6.35 5.48 -11.50
N ASP A 139 5.18 4.91 -11.21
CA ASP A 139 4.64 3.75 -11.91
C ASP A 139 4.41 4.01 -13.41
N LYS A 140 4.00 5.21 -13.79
CA LYS A 140 3.78 5.59 -15.20
C LYS A 140 5.04 6.11 -15.91
N GLY A 141 6.20 6.09 -15.25
CA GLY A 141 7.47 6.51 -15.83
C GLY A 141 7.60 8.03 -16.02
N LYS A 142 6.78 8.82 -15.32
CA LYS A 142 6.78 10.28 -15.40
C LYS A 142 7.87 10.96 -14.57
N GLY A 143 8.64 10.22 -13.81
CA GLY A 143 9.66 10.74 -12.87
C GLY A 143 10.89 11.39 -13.53
N GLY A 144 10.89 11.66 -14.84
CA GLY A 144 11.99 12.30 -15.55
C GLY A 144 13.30 11.49 -15.53
N GLY A 145 14.40 12.10 -15.96
CA GLY A 145 15.73 11.46 -16.06
C GLY A 145 16.34 10.99 -14.72
N LEU A 146 15.81 11.43 -13.59
CA LEU A 146 16.23 10.97 -12.26
C LEU A 146 15.82 9.53 -11.97
N LEU A 147 14.75 9.02 -12.62
CA LEU A 147 14.25 7.66 -12.45
C LEU A 147 14.38 6.87 -13.76
N GLY A 148 15.59 6.56 -14.19
CA GLY A 148 15.82 5.61 -15.29
C GLY A 148 15.10 4.28 -15.04
N ILE A 149 14.77 3.55 -16.11
CA ILE A 149 13.90 2.35 -16.09
C ILE A 149 14.29 1.36 -14.97
N GLY A 150 15.58 1.10 -14.77
CA GLY A 150 16.05 0.17 -13.75
C GLY A 150 15.87 0.70 -12.31
N ARG A 151 16.00 2.01 -12.09
CA ARG A 151 15.79 2.63 -10.77
C ARG A 151 14.30 2.63 -10.40
N ARG A 152 13.43 2.95 -11.37
CA ARG A 152 11.99 2.88 -11.20
C ARG A 152 11.53 1.52 -10.70
N LYS A 153 11.94 0.43 -11.36
CA LYS A 153 11.57 -0.92 -10.95
C LYS A 153 12.01 -1.21 -9.51
N ARG A 154 13.25 -0.85 -9.12
CA ARG A 154 13.76 -1.06 -7.76
C ARG A 154 12.96 -0.27 -6.71
N VAL A 155 12.62 1.00 -7.00
CA VAL A 155 11.79 1.81 -6.10
C VAL A 155 10.42 1.18 -5.92
N LEU A 156 9.76 0.78 -7.01
CA LEU A 156 8.44 0.14 -6.94
C LEU A 156 8.49 -1.18 -6.17
N THR A 157 9.51 -2.03 -6.40
CA THR A 157 9.69 -3.29 -5.66
C THR A 157 9.90 -3.02 -4.17
N ALA A 158 10.77 -2.08 -3.81
CA ALA A 158 11.02 -1.75 -2.42
C ALA A 158 9.80 -1.16 -1.72
N MET A 159 8.98 -0.38 -2.43
CA MET A 159 7.71 0.13 -1.91
C MET A 159 6.71 -1.00 -1.70
N ASP A 160 6.59 -1.90 -2.66
CA ASP A 160 5.70 -3.05 -2.55
C ASP A 160 6.05 -3.90 -1.33
N ASP A 161 7.32 -4.26 -1.16
CA ASP A 161 7.83 -5.00 0.01
C ASP A 161 7.55 -4.27 1.33
N LEU A 162 7.75 -2.94 1.35
CA LEU A 162 7.51 -2.12 2.54
C LEU A 162 6.04 -2.13 2.94
N PHE A 163 5.13 -1.89 1.99
CA PHE A 163 3.70 -1.85 2.27
C PHE A 163 3.15 -3.23 2.61
N LEU A 164 3.64 -4.31 1.99
CA LEU A 164 3.26 -5.68 2.36
C LEU A 164 3.63 -6.00 3.81
N LYS A 165 4.83 -5.62 4.26
CA LYS A 165 5.23 -5.76 5.68
C LYS A 165 4.32 -4.96 6.62
N LYS A 166 3.95 -3.72 6.26
CA LYS A 166 3.02 -2.91 7.06
C LYS A 166 1.62 -3.53 7.13
N ILE A 167 1.14 -4.09 6.01
CA ILE A 167 -0.14 -4.81 5.95
C ILE A 167 -0.10 -6.06 6.83
N GLU A 168 1.01 -6.78 6.85
CA GLU A 168 1.19 -7.94 7.72
C GLU A 168 1.14 -7.53 9.21
N VAL A 169 1.86 -6.50 9.61
CA VAL A 169 1.82 -5.94 10.97
C VAL A 169 0.40 -5.48 11.33
N LEU A 170 -0.30 -4.82 10.40
CA LEU A 170 -1.69 -4.43 10.58
C LEU A 170 -2.57 -5.66 10.85
N LYS A 171 -2.54 -6.66 9.98
CA LYS A 171 -3.34 -7.89 10.11
C LYS A 171 -3.07 -8.60 11.44
N ASN A 172 -1.80 -8.74 11.80
CA ASN A 172 -1.38 -9.37 13.05
C ASN A 172 -1.85 -8.59 14.29
N THR A 173 -1.91 -7.25 14.20
CA THR A 173 -2.40 -6.42 15.30
C THR A 173 -3.92 -6.47 15.39
N MET A 174 -4.61 -6.43 14.25
CA MET A 174 -6.07 -6.44 14.19
C MET A 174 -6.70 -7.80 14.48
N SER A 175 -5.95 -8.90 14.44
CA SER A 175 -6.41 -10.24 14.77
C SER A 175 -6.37 -10.56 16.26
N LYS A 176 -5.83 -9.68 17.11
CA LYS A 176 -5.74 -9.85 18.56
C LYS A 176 -6.70 -8.90 19.26
N LYS A 177 -7.41 -9.39 20.29
CA LYS A 177 -8.16 -8.51 21.19
C LYS A 177 -7.19 -7.70 22.03
N SER A 178 -7.51 -6.42 22.25
CA SER A 178 -6.63 -5.49 22.99
C SER A 178 -6.49 -5.81 24.48
N ASP A 179 -7.30 -6.73 25.00
CA ASP A 179 -7.27 -7.14 26.41
C ASP A 179 -6.26 -8.29 26.67
N GLU A 180 -5.56 -8.75 25.62
CA GLU A 180 -4.50 -9.78 25.69
C GLU A 180 -3.07 -9.19 25.80
N PHE A 181 -2.96 -7.89 26.21
CA PHE A 181 -1.69 -7.21 26.43
C PHE A 181 -1.52 -6.74 27.86
#